data_d2f5718a8e432fc41031a053bc8e3ff6
#
_entry.id   d2f5718a8e432fc41031a053bc8e3ff6
#
_cell.length_a   1.000
_cell.length_b   1.000
_cell.length_c   1.000
_cell.angle_alpha   90.00
_cell.angle_beta   90.00
_cell.angle_gamma   90.00
#
_symmetry.space_group_name_H-M   'P 1'
#
loop_
_entity.id
_entity.type
_entity.pdbx_description
1 polymer ?
#
loop_
_entity_poly.entity_id
_entity_poly.type
_entity_poly.pdbx_seq_one_letter_code
_entity_poly.pdbx_strand_id
1 'polypeptide(L)'
;EELEVGVKCTLVRNENHTWWGTEVYGGPYLDRIEYIDFGTDPASWLAALESDEVDMLHETVGEFIDVLDGLGYEKSEAVTMASIVIRPNQLAEVDGVKPYADKRVRQAMAMAVDNSVLLELGASNRGEVANNSHLGPKHPEYADPGPAKFDPAAAKALMEEAGMMDFEHELLSIDDDWRKNTTDAVAAQMRDAGFKVNRTVMPGSTYWNDWTKYP
;
A
#
# COMPACT_ATOMS: atom_id res chain seq x y z
N GLU A 1 -18.64 -20.87 11.19
CA GLU A 1 -17.66 -20.32 10.26
C GLU A 1 -18.28 -20.16 8.89
N GLU A 2 -18.17 -18.99 8.31
CA GLU A 2 -18.71 -18.69 6.99
C GLU A 2 -17.73 -17.76 6.28
N LEU A 3 -17.46 -17.99 5.00
CA LEU A 3 -16.66 -17.11 4.16
C LEU A 3 -17.33 -16.94 2.81
N GLU A 4 -17.72 -15.71 2.51
CA GLU A 4 -18.17 -15.28 1.21
C GLU A 4 -17.20 -14.19 0.73
N VAL A 5 -16.35 -14.53 -0.23
CA VAL A 5 -15.27 -13.66 -0.71
C VAL A 5 -15.83 -12.36 -1.29
N GLY A 6 -15.36 -11.22 -0.81
CA GLY A 6 -15.81 -9.89 -1.21
C GLY A 6 -17.17 -9.48 -0.61
N VAL A 7 -17.65 -10.21 0.40
CA VAL A 7 -18.91 -9.90 1.10
C VAL A 7 -18.72 -9.96 2.61
N LYS A 8 -18.44 -11.16 3.15
CA LYS A 8 -18.39 -11.34 4.61
C LYS A 8 -17.54 -12.54 5.03
N CYS A 9 -16.89 -12.41 6.18
CA CYS A 9 -16.27 -13.52 6.89
C CYS A 9 -16.78 -13.56 8.33
N THR A 10 -17.27 -14.70 8.77
CA THR A 10 -17.73 -14.93 10.13
C THR A 10 -16.81 -15.89 10.86
N LEU A 11 -16.20 -15.44 11.95
CA LEU A 11 -15.43 -16.25 12.88
C LEU A 11 -16.25 -16.49 14.14
N VAL A 12 -16.17 -17.70 14.69
CA VAL A 12 -16.78 -18.07 15.97
C VAL A 12 -15.71 -18.62 16.90
N ARG A 13 -15.93 -18.49 18.21
CA ARG A 13 -15.03 -19.05 19.23
C ARG A 13 -14.82 -20.54 19.00
N ASN A 14 -13.57 -20.97 19.01
CA ASN A 14 -13.23 -22.39 18.96
C ASN A 14 -13.11 -22.96 20.38
N GLU A 15 -14.14 -23.63 20.84
CA GLU A 15 -14.20 -24.23 22.19
C GLU A 15 -13.24 -25.42 22.36
N ASN A 16 -12.71 -25.96 21.26
CA ASN A 16 -11.83 -27.14 21.27
C ASN A 16 -10.34 -26.78 21.14
N HIS A 17 -10.00 -25.49 21.22
CA HIS A 17 -8.63 -25.04 21.05
C HIS A 17 -8.12 -24.35 22.31
N THR A 18 -6.92 -24.72 22.73
CA THR A 18 -6.19 -24.02 23.80
C THR A 18 -5.10 -23.15 23.17
N TRP A 19 -5.19 -21.86 23.38
CA TRP A 19 -4.19 -20.92 22.94
C TRP A 19 -3.25 -20.53 24.11
N TRP A 20 -1.96 -20.55 23.87
CA TRP A 20 -0.95 -20.18 24.88
C TRP A 20 -1.18 -18.79 25.50
N GLY A 21 -1.72 -17.85 24.73
CA GLY A 21 -2.01 -16.50 25.19
C GLY A 21 -3.14 -16.43 26.22
N THR A 22 -3.99 -17.45 26.34
CA THR A 22 -5.07 -17.48 27.31
C THR A 22 -4.55 -17.37 28.78
N GLU A 23 -3.41 -17.97 29.08
CA GLU A 23 -2.80 -17.88 30.41
C GLU A 23 -2.23 -16.49 30.70
N VAL A 24 -1.81 -15.74 29.70
CA VAL A 24 -1.17 -14.42 29.81
C VAL A 24 -2.17 -13.29 29.72
N TYR A 25 -3.08 -13.36 28.74
CA TYR A 25 -3.98 -12.28 28.37
C TYR A 25 -5.45 -12.57 28.72
N GLY A 26 -5.79 -13.80 29.06
CA GLY A 26 -7.19 -14.26 29.15
C GLY A 26 -7.82 -14.45 27.77
N GLY A 27 -9.13 -14.55 27.72
CA GLY A 27 -9.89 -14.70 26.47
C GLY A 27 -9.86 -16.10 25.87
N PRO A 28 -10.41 -16.28 24.66
CA PRO A 28 -11.04 -15.25 23.83
C PRO A 28 -12.26 -14.62 24.49
N TYR A 29 -12.41 -13.32 24.36
CA TYR A 29 -13.50 -12.57 25.02
C TYR A 29 -14.78 -12.51 24.20
N LEU A 30 -14.67 -12.58 22.86
CA LEU A 30 -15.79 -12.52 21.96
C LEU A 30 -16.26 -13.92 21.54
N ASP A 31 -17.56 -14.10 21.42
CA ASP A 31 -18.15 -15.34 20.91
C ASP A 31 -18.08 -15.41 19.39
N ARG A 32 -18.16 -14.24 18.74
CA ARG A 32 -18.23 -14.11 17.28
C ARG A 32 -17.60 -12.80 16.84
N ILE A 33 -16.97 -12.82 15.66
CA ILE A 33 -16.48 -11.65 14.92
C ILE A 33 -16.98 -11.77 13.49
N GLU A 34 -17.59 -10.73 12.97
CA GLU A 34 -17.98 -10.62 11.57
C GLU A 34 -17.15 -9.52 10.90
N TYR A 35 -16.45 -9.89 9.82
CA TYR A 35 -15.82 -8.94 8.91
C TYR A 35 -16.75 -8.73 7.73
N ILE A 36 -17.16 -7.49 7.50
CA ILE A 36 -18.05 -7.10 6.40
C ILE A 36 -17.24 -6.28 5.41
N ASP A 37 -17.31 -6.63 4.14
CA ASP A 37 -16.62 -5.92 3.07
C ASP A 37 -17.55 -4.85 2.47
N PHE A 38 -17.27 -3.58 2.77
CA PHE A 38 -18.00 -2.43 2.21
C PHE A 38 -17.29 -1.85 0.94
N GLY A 39 -16.33 -2.58 0.39
CA GLY A 39 -15.55 -2.12 -0.75
C GLY A 39 -14.50 -1.08 -0.38
N THR A 40 -14.12 -0.24 -1.34
CA THR A 40 -12.99 0.71 -1.20
C THR A 40 -13.44 2.16 -0.94
N ASP A 41 -14.74 2.43 -0.90
CA ASP A 41 -15.26 3.77 -0.63
C ASP A 41 -15.33 4.05 0.90
N PRO A 42 -14.49 4.94 1.43
CA PRO A 42 -14.48 5.26 2.85
C PRO A 42 -15.79 5.86 3.38
N ALA A 43 -16.59 6.49 2.53
CA ALA A 43 -17.89 7.02 2.93
C ALA A 43 -18.86 5.90 3.33
N SER A 44 -18.76 4.71 2.69
CA SER A 44 -19.54 3.53 3.06
C SER A 44 -19.16 3.01 4.45
N TRP A 45 -17.88 2.99 4.78
CA TRP A 45 -17.37 2.57 6.09
C TRP A 45 -17.83 3.52 7.19
N LEU A 46 -17.74 4.83 6.94
CA LEU A 46 -18.19 5.86 7.88
C LEU A 46 -19.69 5.71 8.14
N ALA A 47 -20.51 5.57 7.09
CA ALA A 47 -21.96 5.41 7.24
C ALA A 47 -22.32 4.15 8.05
N ALA A 48 -21.61 3.04 7.83
CA ALA A 48 -21.82 1.80 8.59
C ALA A 48 -21.47 1.97 10.08
N LEU A 49 -20.39 2.71 10.39
CA LEU A 49 -20.02 3.02 11.78
C LEU A 49 -21.01 3.98 12.44
N GLU A 50 -21.44 5.04 11.75
CA GLU A 50 -22.41 6.03 12.29
C GLU A 50 -23.82 5.45 12.50
N SER A 51 -24.17 4.40 11.74
CA SER A 51 -25.47 3.71 11.87
C SER A 51 -25.45 2.53 12.85
N ASP A 52 -24.34 2.30 13.56
CA ASP A 52 -24.12 1.14 14.42
C ASP A 52 -24.25 -0.20 13.69
N GLU A 53 -24.00 -0.24 12.38
CA GLU A 53 -23.96 -1.47 11.59
C GLU A 53 -22.67 -2.26 11.86
N VAL A 54 -21.58 -1.55 12.19
CA VAL A 54 -20.32 -2.12 12.63
C VAL A 54 -19.83 -1.44 13.90
N ASP A 55 -19.13 -2.19 14.73
CA ASP A 55 -18.55 -1.72 16.00
C ASP A 55 -17.15 -1.10 15.81
N MET A 56 -16.45 -1.43 14.72
CA MET A 56 -15.07 -1.04 14.50
C MET A 56 -14.69 -1.06 13.02
N LEU A 57 -13.88 -0.08 12.60
CA LEU A 57 -13.16 -0.13 11.34
C LEU A 57 -11.79 -0.78 11.57
N HIS A 58 -11.44 -1.76 10.73
CA HIS A 58 -10.21 -2.55 10.91
C HIS A 58 -8.95 -1.72 10.67
N GLU A 59 -8.93 -0.95 9.59
CA GLU A 59 -7.80 -0.12 9.21
C GLU A 59 -8.32 1.14 8.51
N THR A 60 -7.90 2.30 9.01
CA THR A 60 -8.25 3.59 8.42
C THR A 60 -6.99 4.37 8.15
N VAL A 61 -6.85 4.88 6.95
CA VAL A 61 -5.72 5.69 6.50
C VAL A 61 -6.20 6.90 5.68
N GLY A 62 -5.31 7.88 5.49
CA GLY A 62 -5.64 9.05 4.69
C GLY A 62 -6.50 10.08 5.43
N GLU A 63 -7.24 10.89 4.68
CA GLU A 63 -8.01 12.03 5.18
C GLU A 63 -9.20 11.64 6.08
N PHE A 64 -9.73 10.42 5.95
CA PHE A 64 -10.85 9.96 6.76
C PHE A 64 -10.51 9.80 8.25
N ILE A 65 -9.23 9.72 8.61
CA ILE A 65 -8.81 9.75 10.02
C ILE A 65 -9.23 11.06 10.67
N ASP A 66 -9.05 12.19 9.98
CA ASP A 66 -9.42 13.51 10.51
C ASP A 66 -10.93 13.67 10.64
N VAL A 67 -11.70 13.06 9.73
CA VAL A 67 -13.17 13.02 9.82
C VAL A 67 -13.62 12.24 11.06
N LEU A 68 -13.06 11.03 11.26
CA LEU A 68 -13.38 10.19 12.42
C LEU A 68 -12.94 10.83 13.74
N ASP A 69 -11.80 11.50 13.78
CA ASP A 69 -11.33 12.28 14.92
C ASP A 69 -12.31 13.43 15.24
N GLY A 70 -12.86 14.08 14.21
CA GLY A 70 -13.87 15.13 14.36
C GLY A 70 -15.21 14.62 14.93
N LEU A 71 -15.54 13.35 14.69
CA LEU A 71 -16.74 12.69 15.23
C LEU A 71 -16.55 12.18 16.68
N GLY A 72 -15.31 12.14 17.16
CA GLY A 72 -14.99 11.76 18.53
C GLY A 72 -14.97 10.26 18.78
N TYR A 73 -14.80 9.44 17.74
CA TYR A 73 -14.60 8.00 17.90
C TYR A 73 -13.26 7.70 18.57
N GLU A 74 -13.25 6.66 19.41
CA GLU A 74 -12.01 6.15 19.98
C GLU A 74 -11.16 5.49 18.91
N LYS A 75 -9.85 5.69 18.95
CA LYS A 75 -8.91 5.06 18.03
C LYS A 75 -7.74 4.38 18.73
N SER A 76 -7.26 3.31 18.13
CA SER A 76 -5.96 2.72 18.44
C SER A 76 -5.01 3.00 17.29
N GLU A 77 -3.96 3.76 17.55
CA GLU A 77 -2.94 4.11 16.57
C GLU A 77 -1.65 3.34 16.86
N ALA A 78 -1.17 2.60 15.87
CA ALA A 78 0.05 1.82 16.00
C ALA A 78 0.99 2.10 14.82
N VAL A 79 2.24 2.40 15.13
CA VAL A 79 3.30 2.48 14.11
C VAL A 79 3.73 1.07 13.76
N THR A 80 3.41 0.66 12.54
CA THR A 80 3.78 -0.65 12.01
C THR A 80 5.01 -0.55 11.10
N MET A 81 5.50 -1.68 10.60
CA MET A 81 6.52 -1.73 9.54
C MET A 81 5.91 -1.93 8.15
N ALA A 82 4.60 -1.77 8.03
CA ALA A 82 3.93 -1.79 6.74
C ALA A 82 4.38 -0.58 5.90
N SER A 83 4.92 -0.86 4.72
CA SER A 83 5.36 0.16 3.78
C SER A 83 4.62 0.01 2.46
N ILE A 84 4.24 1.14 1.87
CA ILE A 84 3.81 1.14 0.48
C ILE A 84 5.04 0.93 -0.38
N VAL A 85 4.96 0.01 -1.32
CA VAL A 85 6.08 -0.33 -2.19
C VAL A 85 5.64 -0.41 -3.65
N ILE A 86 6.47 0.09 -4.55
CA ILE A 86 6.36 -0.19 -5.98
C ILE A 86 7.18 -1.45 -6.27
N ARG A 87 6.56 -2.44 -6.90
CA ARG A 87 7.15 -3.75 -7.16
C ARG A 87 7.30 -4.00 -8.66
N PRO A 88 8.41 -3.59 -9.29
CA PRO A 88 8.67 -3.95 -10.67
C PRO A 88 9.01 -5.45 -10.76
N ASN A 89 8.37 -6.16 -11.70
CA ASN A 89 8.65 -7.57 -11.93
C ASN A 89 9.94 -7.73 -12.75
N GLN A 90 11.03 -8.10 -12.10
CA GLN A 90 12.33 -8.24 -12.75
C GLN A 90 12.40 -9.34 -13.82
N LEU A 91 11.46 -10.26 -13.83
CA LEU A 91 11.37 -11.35 -14.80
C LEU A 91 10.39 -11.04 -15.94
N ALA A 92 9.65 -9.95 -15.85
CA ALA A 92 8.69 -9.56 -16.87
C ALA A 92 9.38 -9.32 -18.22
N GLU A 93 8.71 -9.75 -19.28
CA GLU A 93 9.10 -9.51 -20.66
C GLU A 93 7.90 -8.90 -21.40
N VAL A 94 8.12 -7.75 -22.01
CA VAL A 94 7.13 -7.02 -22.79
C VAL A 94 7.74 -6.80 -24.17
N ASP A 95 7.12 -7.37 -25.20
CA ASP A 95 7.58 -7.28 -26.60
C ASP A 95 9.07 -7.65 -26.78
N GLY A 96 9.54 -8.68 -26.05
CA GLY A 96 10.93 -9.13 -26.11
C GLY A 96 11.91 -8.30 -25.26
N VAL A 97 11.43 -7.29 -24.54
CA VAL A 97 12.23 -6.46 -23.65
C VAL A 97 11.99 -6.85 -22.20
N LYS A 98 13.05 -6.94 -21.40
CA LYS A 98 12.99 -7.17 -19.95
C LYS A 98 13.32 -5.86 -19.20
N PRO A 99 12.36 -4.94 -19.04
CA PRO A 99 12.65 -3.57 -18.61
C PRO A 99 13.24 -3.52 -17.21
N TYR A 100 12.75 -4.37 -16.31
CA TYR A 100 13.14 -4.32 -14.90
C TYR A 100 14.24 -5.31 -14.51
N ALA A 101 14.78 -6.07 -15.47
CA ALA A 101 16.00 -6.88 -15.26
C ALA A 101 17.23 -5.98 -15.12
N ASP A 102 17.27 -4.85 -15.82
CA ASP A 102 18.35 -3.88 -15.73
C ASP A 102 18.27 -3.09 -14.39
N LYS A 103 19.36 -3.18 -13.61
CA LYS A 103 19.48 -2.47 -12.33
C LYS A 103 19.39 -0.95 -12.50
N ARG A 104 19.88 -0.40 -13.61
CA ARG A 104 19.86 1.05 -13.89
C ARG A 104 18.43 1.57 -13.99
N VAL A 105 17.55 0.81 -14.63
CA VAL A 105 16.11 1.17 -14.73
C VAL A 105 15.48 1.24 -13.34
N ARG A 106 15.71 0.23 -12.51
CA ARG A 106 15.16 0.21 -11.14
C ARG A 106 15.71 1.33 -10.26
N GLN A 107 17.00 1.64 -10.41
CA GLN A 107 17.63 2.76 -9.71
C GLN A 107 17.09 4.11 -10.20
N ALA A 108 16.91 4.27 -11.52
CA ALA A 108 16.32 5.47 -12.10
C ALA A 108 14.90 5.70 -11.57
N MET A 109 14.06 4.66 -11.54
CA MET A 109 12.71 4.77 -10.98
C MET A 109 12.74 5.22 -9.51
N ALA A 110 13.60 4.63 -8.69
CA ALA A 110 13.73 5.02 -7.28
C ALA A 110 14.25 6.45 -7.09
N MET A 111 15.16 6.92 -7.94
CA MET A 111 15.73 8.29 -7.85
C MET A 111 14.80 9.35 -8.44
N ALA A 112 13.82 8.98 -9.25
CA ALA A 112 12.85 9.90 -9.83
C ALA A 112 11.77 10.34 -8.82
N VAL A 113 11.69 9.71 -7.65
CA VAL A 113 10.59 9.86 -6.71
C VAL A 113 11.08 10.39 -5.37
N ASP A 114 10.45 11.47 -4.90
CA ASP A 114 10.61 12.01 -3.55
C ASP A 114 9.60 11.36 -2.60
N ASN A 115 10.09 10.50 -1.72
CA ASN A 115 9.23 9.77 -0.79
C ASN A 115 8.54 10.67 0.23
N SER A 116 9.04 11.89 0.50
CA SER A 116 8.38 12.83 1.41
C SER A 116 7.06 13.34 0.81
N VAL A 117 7.05 13.60 -0.49
CA VAL A 117 5.82 13.98 -1.22
C VAL A 117 4.80 12.83 -1.22
N LEU A 118 5.28 11.59 -1.30
CA LEU A 118 4.40 10.42 -1.23
C LEU A 118 3.76 10.24 0.15
N LEU A 119 4.50 10.51 1.22
CA LEU A 119 3.97 10.47 2.58
C LEU A 119 2.90 11.55 2.78
N GLU A 120 3.14 12.75 2.26
CA GLU A 120 2.17 13.85 2.33
C GLU A 120 0.88 13.53 1.58
N LEU A 121 0.99 13.18 0.29
CA LEU A 121 -0.18 13.00 -0.58
C LEU A 121 -0.91 11.68 -0.35
N GLY A 122 -0.20 10.62 0.01
CA GLY A 122 -0.77 9.29 0.20
C GLY A 122 -1.22 8.99 1.62
N ALA A 123 -0.58 9.58 2.63
CA ALA A 123 -0.83 9.26 4.04
C ALA A 123 -0.99 10.50 4.93
N SER A 124 -1.20 11.69 4.37
CA SER A 124 -1.41 12.94 5.11
C SER A 124 -0.32 13.20 6.17
N ASN A 125 0.93 12.89 5.85
CA ASN A 125 2.09 12.92 6.76
C ASN A 125 1.96 12.03 8.02
N ARG A 126 1.06 11.03 8.00
CA ARG A 126 0.94 10.04 9.08
C ARG A 126 1.87 8.87 8.81
N GLY A 127 3.00 8.81 9.49
CA GLY A 127 4.01 7.79 9.30
C GLY A 127 5.44 8.35 9.17
N GLU A 128 6.32 7.56 8.59
CA GLU A 128 7.72 7.92 8.37
C GLU A 128 8.09 7.81 6.89
N VAL A 129 8.97 8.70 6.44
CA VAL A 129 9.47 8.67 5.07
C VAL A 129 10.32 7.42 4.87
N ALA A 130 9.91 6.55 3.93
CA ALA A 130 10.67 5.35 3.60
C ALA A 130 11.97 5.68 2.87
N ASN A 131 13.01 4.90 3.13
CA ASN A 131 14.34 5.07 2.55
C ASN A 131 14.63 4.07 1.41
N ASN A 132 13.60 3.47 0.82
CA ASN A 132 13.68 2.43 -0.21
C ASN A 132 14.35 1.12 0.26
N SER A 133 14.47 0.92 1.57
CA SER A 133 14.84 -0.36 2.16
C SER A 133 13.61 -1.26 2.32
N HIS A 134 13.78 -2.56 2.13
CA HIS A 134 12.72 -3.54 2.39
C HIS A 134 12.42 -3.69 3.89
N LEU A 135 13.42 -3.47 4.74
CA LEU A 135 13.29 -3.51 6.19
C LEU A 135 13.23 -2.08 6.73
N GLY A 136 12.38 -1.84 7.71
CA GLY A 136 12.30 -0.58 8.42
C GLY A 136 13.00 -0.62 9.78
N PRO A 137 13.17 0.54 10.44
CA PRO A 137 13.97 0.69 11.66
C PRO A 137 13.56 -0.19 12.85
N LYS A 138 12.33 -0.73 12.84
CA LYS A 138 11.83 -1.61 13.90
C LYS A 138 12.15 -3.09 13.69
N HIS A 139 12.66 -3.47 12.52
CA HIS A 139 13.10 -4.84 12.30
C HIS A 139 14.46 -5.09 12.94
N PRO A 140 14.66 -6.21 13.63
CA PRO A 140 15.95 -6.53 14.27
C PRO A 140 17.13 -6.57 13.27
N GLU A 141 16.87 -6.93 12.03
CA GLU A 141 17.86 -7.06 10.97
C GLU A 141 18.06 -5.75 10.15
N TYR A 142 17.44 -4.65 10.60
CA TYR A 142 17.56 -3.38 9.88
C TYR A 142 18.98 -2.84 9.92
N ALA A 143 19.49 -2.55 8.73
CA ALA A 143 20.71 -1.76 8.57
C ALA A 143 20.33 -0.50 7.81
N ASP A 144 20.58 0.66 8.41
CA ASP A 144 20.23 1.95 7.83
C ASP A 144 21.04 2.23 6.55
N PRO A 145 20.42 2.28 5.37
CA PRO A 145 21.10 2.63 4.12
C PRO A 145 21.26 4.14 3.94
N GLY A 146 20.81 4.94 4.90
CA GLY A 146 20.64 6.38 4.77
C GLY A 146 19.35 6.77 4.03
N PRO A 147 19.11 8.07 3.82
CA PRO A 147 17.92 8.57 3.15
C PRO A 147 17.85 8.12 1.69
N ALA A 148 16.63 7.94 1.19
CA ALA A 148 16.40 7.70 -0.24
C ALA A 148 16.97 8.87 -1.05
N LYS A 149 17.63 8.54 -2.16
CA LYS A 149 18.20 9.55 -3.04
C LYS A 149 17.15 10.04 -4.03
N PHE A 150 16.72 11.27 -3.91
CA PHE A 150 15.91 11.96 -4.92
C PHE A 150 16.80 12.79 -5.84
N ASP A 151 16.87 12.46 -7.13
CA ASP A 151 17.69 13.12 -8.12
C ASP A 151 17.13 12.85 -9.53
N PRO A 152 16.08 13.57 -9.95
CA PRO A 152 15.41 13.33 -11.23
C PRO A 152 16.36 13.48 -12.44
N ALA A 153 17.36 14.34 -12.36
CA ALA A 153 18.32 14.52 -13.45
C ALA A 153 19.22 13.28 -13.60
N ALA A 154 19.73 12.75 -12.50
CA ALA A 154 20.48 11.50 -12.52
C ALA A 154 19.61 10.30 -12.88
N ALA A 155 18.34 10.29 -12.45
CA ALA A 155 17.36 9.28 -12.83
C ALA A 155 17.17 9.24 -14.35
N LYS A 156 16.98 10.41 -14.97
CA LYS A 156 16.86 10.52 -16.43
C LYS A 156 18.12 10.01 -17.14
N ALA A 157 19.29 10.41 -16.70
CA ALA A 157 20.55 9.97 -17.30
C ALA A 157 20.73 8.44 -17.24
N LEU A 158 20.38 7.81 -16.11
CA LEU A 158 20.40 6.35 -15.98
C LEU A 158 19.41 5.66 -16.91
N MET A 159 18.21 6.21 -17.08
CA MET A 159 17.19 5.67 -17.98
C MET A 159 17.62 5.80 -19.44
N GLU A 160 18.26 6.91 -19.83
CA GLU A 160 18.88 7.12 -21.14
C GLU A 160 20.00 6.12 -21.39
N GLU A 161 20.92 5.95 -20.42
CA GLU A 161 22.02 4.97 -20.51
C GLU A 161 21.51 3.53 -20.64
N ALA A 162 20.39 3.20 -20.00
CA ALA A 162 19.73 1.92 -20.14
C ALA A 162 18.99 1.74 -21.47
N GLY A 163 18.83 2.82 -22.28
CA GLY A 163 18.08 2.80 -23.54
C GLY A 163 16.57 2.66 -23.35
N MET A 164 16.04 3.05 -22.17
CA MET A 164 14.67 2.76 -21.77
C MET A 164 13.76 4.00 -21.67
N MET A 165 14.21 5.17 -22.15
CA MET A 165 13.41 6.40 -22.13
C MET A 165 12.11 6.31 -22.96
N ASP A 166 12.08 5.45 -23.98
CA ASP A 166 10.91 5.25 -24.83
C ASP A 166 9.98 4.13 -24.36
N PHE A 167 10.42 3.34 -23.39
CA PHE A 167 9.59 2.29 -22.81
C PHE A 167 8.46 2.91 -21.98
N GLU A 168 7.23 2.47 -22.21
CA GLU A 168 6.07 2.90 -21.42
C GLU A 168 5.89 1.97 -20.21
N HIS A 169 6.12 2.53 -19.02
CA HIS A 169 5.95 1.81 -17.76
C HIS A 169 4.48 1.77 -17.38
N GLU A 170 3.94 0.57 -17.21
CA GLU A 170 2.60 0.39 -16.66
C GLU A 170 2.65 0.46 -15.14
N LEU A 171 1.90 1.38 -14.54
CA LEU A 171 1.84 1.58 -13.10
C LEU A 171 0.42 1.36 -12.57
N LEU A 172 0.25 0.31 -11.77
CA LEU A 172 -1.04 -0.16 -11.29
C LEU A 172 -1.26 0.17 -9.81
N SER A 173 -2.50 0.47 -9.44
CA SER A 173 -2.93 0.42 -8.05
C SER A 173 -4.39 0.00 -7.90
N ILE A 174 -4.75 -0.35 -6.67
CA ILE A 174 -6.13 -0.48 -6.25
C ILE A 174 -6.78 0.91 -6.25
N ASP A 175 -8.09 0.95 -6.49
CA ASP A 175 -8.93 2.14 -6.38
C ASP A 175 -9.38 2.34 -4.93
N ASP A 176 -8.41 2.47 -4.04
CA ASP A 176 -8.61 3.00 -2.70
C ASP A 176 -7.87 4.34 -2.56
N ASP A 177 -8.29 5.15 -1.61
CA ASP A 177 -7.85 6.51 -1.49
C ASP A 177 -6.32 6.63 -1.39
N TRP A 178 -5.72 6.03 -0.40
CA TRP A 178 -4.30 6.23 -0.10
C TRP A 178 -3.35 5.54 -1.09
N ARG A 179 -3.69 4.33 -1.61
CA ARG A 179 -2.87 3.66 -2.63
C ARG A 179 -2.96 4.38 -3.96
N LYS A 180 -4.15 4.83 -4.32
CA LYS A 180 -4.38 5.61 -5.53
C LYS A 180 -3.60 6.92 -5.49
N ASN A 181 -3.77 7.72 -4.43
CA ASN A 181 -3.11 9.03 -4.29
C ASN A 181 -1.58 8.89 -4.26
N THR A 182 -1.05 7.92 -3.52
CA THR A 182 0.40 7.63 -3.51
C THR A 182 0.89 7.27 -4.92
N THR A 183 0.18 6.41 -5.62
CA THR A 183 0.61 5.92 -6.94
C THR A 183 0.46 7.00 -8.01
N ASP A 184 -0.55 7.86 -7.90
CA ASP A 184 -0.71 9.03 -8.79
C ASP A 184 0.46 10.01 -8.62
N ALA A 185 0.90 10.25 -7.39
CA ALA A 185 2.07 11.06 -7.10
C ALA A 185 3.37 10.43 -7.64
N VAL A 186 3.53 9.11 -7.55
CA VAL A 186 4.66 8.39 -8.18
C VAL A 186 4.63 8.58 -9.70
N ALA A 187 3.48 8.36 -10.33
CA ALA A 187 3.34 8.52 -11.78
C ALA A 187 3.67 9.95 -12.25
N ALA A 188 3.22 10.95 -11.49
CA ALA A 188 3.51 12.35 -11.79
C ALA A 188 5.01 12.63 -11.74
N GLN A 189 5.68 12.26 -10.64
CA GLN A 189 7.11 12.50 -10.48
C GLN A 189 7.96 11.74 -11.51
N MET A 190 7.60 10.51 -11.85
CA MET A 190 8.27 9.75 -12.92
C MET A 190 8.10 10.45 -14.29
N ARG A 191 6.91 10.97 -14.60
CA ARG A 191 6.67 11.75 -15.82
C ARG A 191 7.46 13.06 -15.82
N ASP A 192 7.55 13.75 -14.69
CA ASP A 192 8.35 14.97 -14.53
C ASP A 192 9.85 14.69 -14.77
N ALA A 193 10.34 13.50 -14.41
CA ALA A 193 11.68 13.03 -14.75
C ALA A 193 11.83 12.66 -16.25
N GLY A 194 10.76 12.70 -17.02
CA GLY A 194 10.73 12.43 -18.46
C GLY A 194 10.41 10.98 -18.84
N PHE A 195 10.00 10.14 -17.89
CA PHE A 195 9.64 8.75 -18.17
C PHE A 195 8.22 8.66 -18.76
N LYS A 196 7.99 7.69 -19.63
CA LYS A 196 6.65 7.37 -20.11
C LYS A 196 5.97 6.45 -19.10
N VAL A 197 4.85 6.89 -18.56
CA VAL A 197 4.11 6.12 -17.53
C VAL A 197 2.64 6.06 -17.91
N ASN A 198 2.13 4.85 -18.14
CA ASN A 198 0.71 4.57 -18.20
C ASN A 198 0.21 4.24 -16.79
N ARG A 199 -0.84 4.93 -16.35
CA ARG A 199 -1.39 4.80 -15.00
C ARG A 199 -2.73 4.11 -15.03
N THR A 200 -2.82 2.92 -14.42
CA THR A 200 -4.04 2.13 -14.36
C THR A 200 -4.51 1.97 -12.93
N VAL A 201 -5.78 2.27 -12.72
CA VAL A 201 -6.49 2.10 -11.44
C VAL A 201 -7.53 1.01 -11.63
N MET A 202 -7.61 0.07 -10.69
CA MET A 202 -8.57 -1.03 -10.80
C MET A 202 -9.18 -1.38 -9.44
N PRO A 203 -10.40 -1.95 -9.42
CA PRO A 203 -11.00 -2.45 -8.19
C PRO A 203 -10.11 -3.47 -7.49
N GLY A 204 -10.17 -3.50 -6.15
CA GLY A 204 -9.34 -4.40 -5.34
C GLY A 204 -9.47 -5.88 -5.75
N SER A 205 -10.68 -6.34 -6.03
CA SER A 205 -10.93 -7.72 -6.47
C SER A 205 -10.23 -8.06 -7.79
N THR A 206 -10.25 -7.13 -8.75
CA THR A 206 -9.54 -7.28 -10.03
C THR A 206 -8.02 -7.23 -9.82
N TYR A 207 -7.55 -6.26 -9.05
CA TYR A 207 -6.13 -6.09 -8.76
C TYR A 207 -5.52 -7.36 -8.16
N TRP A 208 -6.10 -7.91 -7.08
CA TRP A 208 -5.57 -9.11 -6.41
C TRP A 208 -5.61 -10.36 -7.27
N ASN A 209 -6.51 -10.45 -8.23
CA ASN A 209 -6.57 -11.56 -9.18
C ASN A 209 -5.60 -11.40 -10.36
N ASP A 210 -5.30 -10.18 -10.74
CA ASP A 210 -4.65 -9.88 -12.02
C ASP A 210 -3.27 -9.22 -11.92
N TRP A 211 -2.90 -8.60 -10.78
CA TRP A 211 -1.65 -7.83 -10.66
C TRP A 211 -0.39 -8.62 -11.02
N THR A 212 -0.38 -9.94 -10.79
CA THR A 212 0.74 -10.79 -11.13
C THR A 212 0.92 -11.02 -12.64
N LYS A 213 -0.04 -10.60 -13.45
CA LYS A 213 -0.01 -10.69 -14.92
C LYS A 213 0.68 -9.49 -15.57
N TYR A 214 0.93 -8.45 -14.80
CA TYR A 214 1.57 -7.21 -15.25
C TYR A 214 3.07 -7.22 -14.94
N PRO A 215 3.88 -6.50 -15.74
CA PRO A 215 5.32 -6.39 -15.54
C PRO A 215 5.75 -5.65 -14.28
#